data_548c5f336490c208c2e699784d40434e
#
_entry.id   548c5f336490c208c2e699784d40434e
#
_cell.length_a   1.000
_cell.length_b   1.000
_cell.length_c   1.000
_cell.angle_alpha   90.00
_cell.angle_beta   90.00
_cell.angle_gamma   90.00
#
_symmetry.space_group_name_H-M   'P 1'
#
loop_
_entity.id
_entity.type
_entity.pdbx_description
1 polymer ?
#
loop_
_entity_poly.entity_id
_entity_poly.type
_entity_poly.pdbx_seq_one_letter_code
_entity_poly.pdbx_strand_id
1 'polypeptide(L)'
;VLLMIELLFFKIQHSGKQMSGNDEQDFKTREVHAGVSPDPVTGAILTPIYQTTTYVQESVDKYLEKGYSYSRSGNPTVTALENKITALEGGVGSLCFATGMAATSCTIIGMVGTGDHIILSDVVYGGTHRVSTKVLNRWGLECSFVDTSDAANVKNAIRDNTKLIFTETPANPTLKLTDIAAVSEVAKAAGIPHVVDNTFLT
;
A
#
# COMPACT_ATOMS: atom_id res chain seq x y z
N VAL A 1 -3.47 5.86 -11.94
CA VAL A 1 -4.23 4.78 -11.29
C VAL A 1 -3.63 4.59 -9.92
N LEU A 2 -4.36 4.98 -8.89
CA LEU A 2 -3.98 4.79 -7.50
C LEU A 2 -4.38 3.36 -7.14
N LEU A 3 -3.43 2.47 -6.92
CA LEU A 3 -3.68 1.21 -6.24
C LEU A 3 -3.44 1.51 -4.76
N MET A 4 -4.52 1.55 -3.99
CA MET A 4 -4.43 1.62 -2.55
C MET A 4 -4.14 0.22 -2.05
N ILE A 5 -2.95 0.02 -1.52
CA ILE A 5 -2.60 -1.19 -0.78
C ILE A 5 -2.76 -0.83 0.69
N GLU A 6 -3.86 -1.22 1.28
CA GLU A 6 -4.04 -1.15 2.72
C GLU A 6 -3.15 -2.22 3.36
N LEU A 7 -1.94 -1.81 3.70
CA LEU A 7 -1.07 -2.60 4.55
C LEU A 7 -1.60 -2.44 5.98
N LEU A 8 -2.49 -3.33 6.41
CA LEU A 8 -2.81 -3.50 7.83
C LEU A 8 -1.58 -4.06 8.54
N PHE A 9 -0.57 -3.18 8.70
CA PHE A 9 0.55 -3.47 9.56
C PHE A 9 0.10 -3.44 11.02
N PHE A 10 0.60 -4.39 11.79
CA PHE A 10 0.69 -4.34 13.22
C PHE A 10 0.81 -2.90 13.70
N LYS A 11 -0.15 -2.45 14.47
CA LYS A 11 -0.02 -1.25 15.28
C LYS A 11 1.11 -1.54 16.28
N ILE A 12 2.34 -1.24 15.86
CA ILE A 12 3.43 -1.10 16.83
C ILE A 12 3.00 0.06 17.71
N GLN A 13 2.61 -0.24 18.94
CA GLN A 13 2.42 0.77 19.96
C GLN A 13 3.79 1.45 20.17
N HIS A 14 4.04 2.49 19.40
CA HIS A 14 5.02 3.47 19.79
C HIS A 14 4.33 4.39 20.80
N SER A 15 4.66 4.15 22.07
CA SER A 15 4.38 5.05 23.17
C SER A 15 4.76 6.48 22.76
N GLY A 16 3.80 7.40 22.76
CA GLY A 16 4.04 8.81 22.92
C GLY A 16 4.23 9.67 21.67
N LYS A 17 3.41 9.54 20.63
CA LYS A 17 3.20 10.66 19.71
C LYS A 17 1.78 11.17 19.89
N GLN A 18 1.66 12.40 20.43
CA GLN A 18 0.39 13.15 20.44
C GLN A 18 -0.19 13.13 19.03
N MET A 19 -1.43 12.64 18.92
CA MET A 19 -2.22 12.72 17.70
C MET A 19 -2.31 14.20 17.31
N SER A 20 -1.94 14.53 16.09
CA SER A 20 -2.11 15.87 15.56
C SER A 20 -3.61 16.19 15.53
N GLY A 21 -4.03 17.43 15.86
CA GLY A 21 -5.42 17.86 16.05
C GLY A 21 -6.37 17.69 14.85
N ASN A 22 -6.05 16.82 13.89
CA ASN A 22 -6.86 16.48 12.72
C ASN A 22 -7.80 15.28 12.94
N ASP A 23 -7.68 14.55 14.04
CA ASP A 23 -8.45 13.31 14.25
C ASP A 23 -9.91 13.56 14.68
N GLU A 24 -10.26 14.79 15.08
CA GLU A 24 -11.63 15.17 15.39
C GLU A 24 -12.40 15.79 14.21
N GLN A 25 -11.73 15.98 13.06
CA GLN A 25 -12.36 16.58 11.89
C GLN A 25 -13.20 15.54 11.12
N ASP A 26 -14.38 15.98 10.66
CA ASP A 26 -15.21 15.18 9.74
C ASP A 26 -14.41 14.76 8.50
N PHE A 27 -14.66 13.56 8.02
CA PHE A 27 -13.94 12.96 6.89
C PHE A 27 -13.89 13.89 5.65
N LYS A 28 -15.01 14.56 5.34
CA LYS A 28 -15.07 15.53 4.24
C LYS A 28 -14.12 16.72 4.41
N THR A 29 -13.91 17.18 5.64
CA THR A 29 -12.92 18.21 5.95
C THR A 29 -11.51 17.69 5.77
N ARG A 30 -11.26 16.43 6.15
CA ARG A 30 -9.98 15.77 5.97
C ARG A 30 -9.65 15.55 4.49
N GLU A 31 -10.63 15.22 3.64
CA GLU A 31 -10.43 15.10 2.18
C GLU A 31 -9.83 16.37 1.58
N VAL A 32 -10.16 17.54 2.11
CA VAL A 32 -9.64 18.82 1.62
C VAL A 32 -8.29 19.16 2.25
N HIS A 33 -8.16 19.02 3.57
CA HIS A 33 -7.06 19.62 4.35
C HIS A 33 -6.01 18.64 4.85
N ALA A 34 -6.32 17.34 5.00
CA ALA A 34 -5.40 16.41 5.60
C ALA A 34 -4.15 16.17 4.75
N GLY A 35 -2.99 16.05 5.42
CA GLY A 35 -1.70 15.76 4.78
C GLY A 35 -1.14 16.87 3.88
N VAL A 36 -1.77 18.06 3.86
CA VAL A 36 -1.36 19.19 3.01
C VAL A 36 -1.11 20.42 3.89
N SER A 37 -0.03 21.15 3.59
CA SER A 37 0.28 22.45 4.18
C SER A 37 0.56 23.46 3.06
N PRO A 38 0.31 24.76 3.31
CA PRO A 38 0.68 25.79 2.33
C PRO A 38 2.16 25.73 1.95
N ASP A 39 2.44 26.03 0.68
CA ASP A 39 3.82 26.08 0.19
C ASP A 39 4.65 27.09 1.00
N PRO A 40 5.79 26.69 1.57
CA PRO A 40 6.55 27.53 2.50
C PRO A 40 7.22 28.73 1.82
N VAL A 41 7.37 28.74 0.49
CA VAL A 41 8.02 29.80 -0.25
C VAL A 41 7.01 30.84 -0.73
N THR A 42 5.89 30.41 -1.27
CA THR A 42 4.90 31.29 -1.92
C THR A 42 3.64 31.49 -1.10
N GLY A 43 3.39 30.63 -0.11
CA GLY A 43 2.14 30.58 0.63
C GLY A 43 0.97 29.98 -0.17
N ALA A 44 1.24 29.34 -1.30
CA ALA A 44 0.19 28.69 -2.11
C ALA A 44 -0.53 27.63 -1.29
N ILE A 45 -1.86 27.70 -1.27
CA ILE A 45 -2.70 26.79 -0.48
C ILE A 45 -2.68 25.36 -1.06
N LEU A 46 -2.66 25.27 -2.40
CA LEU A 46 -2.54 23.98 -3.10
C LEU A 46 -1.06 23.68 -3.35
N THR A 47 -0.69 22.42 -3.28
CA THR A 47 0.68 21.99 -3.58
C THR A 47 1.08 22.37 -5.00
N PRO A 48 2.18 23.11 -5.22
CA PRO A 48 2.70 23.40 -6.54
C PRO A 48 3.07 22.12 -7.32
N ILE A 49 2.97 22.18 -8.65
CA ILE A 49 3.45 21.09 -9.51
C ILE A 49 4.94 21.25 -9.73
N TYR A 50 5.74 20.37 -9.16
CA TYR A 50 7.19 20.34 -9.29
C TYR A 50 7.60 19.56 -10.55
N GLN A 51 7.58 20.23 -11.69
CA GLN A 51 7.97 19.63 -12.98
C GLN A 51 9.49 19.71 -13.16
N THR A 52 10.22 18.90 -12.42
CA THR A 52 11.68 18.83 -12.46
C THR A 52 12.17 17.39 -12.31
N THR A 53 13.40 17.14 -12.75
CA THR A 53 14.07 15.84 -12.56
C THR A 53 15.08 15.86 -11.43
N THR A 54 15.83 16.96 -11.28
CA THR A 54 16.99 17.04 -10.39
C THR A 54 16.86 18.24 -9.45
N TYR A 55 17.33 18.07 -8.22
CA TYR A 55 17.33 19.10 -7.19
C TYR A 55 18.77 19.50 -6.83
N VAL A 56 19.00 20.79 -6.56
CA VAL A 56 20.31 21.28 -6.13
C VAL A 56 20.70 20.62 -4.81
N GLN A 57 21.91 20.08 -4.78
CA GLN A 57 22.52 19.53 -3.57
C GLN A 57 23.59 20.51 -3.07
N GLU A 58 23.60 20.78 -1.77
CA GLU A 58 24.56 21.72 -1.15
C GLU A 58 25.96 21.11 -1.07
N SER A 59 26.04 19.82 -0.75
CA SER A 59 27.28 19.05 -0.71
C SER A 59 26.97 17.56 -0.78
N VAL A 60 28.01 16.72 -0.96
CA VAL A 60 27.90 15.26 -0.92
C VAL A 60 27.42 14.78 0.46
N ASP A 61 27.92 15.41 1.54
CA ASP A 61 27.55 15.01 2.91
C ASP A 61 26.11 15.36 3.26
N LYS A 62 25.56 16.44 2.66
CA LYS A 62 24.16 16.88 2.88
C LYS A 62 23.17 16.32 1.89
N TYR A 63 23.61 15.43 1.01
CA TYR A 63 22.76 14.85 -0.05
C TYR A 63 21.46 14.20 0.45
N LEU A 64 21.51 13.56 1.62
CA LEU A 64 20.36 12.88 2.21
C LEU A 64 19.52 13.76 3.15
N GLU A 65 20.03 14.91 3.58
CA GLU A 65 19.35 15.76 4.56
C GLU A 65 18.13 16.48 3.98
N LYS A 66 18.17 16.87 2.70
CA LYS A 66 17.10 17.61 2.03
C LYS A 66 15.88 16.77 1.64
N GLY A 67 16.01 15.45 1.60
CA GLY A 67 14.93 14.53 1.21
C GLY A 67 14.64 14.45 -0.29
N TYR A 68 15.06 15.44 -1.09
CA TYR A 68 14.85 15.45 -2.55
C TYR A 68 16.18 15.60 -3.28
N SER A 69 16.48 14.67 -4.16
CA SER A 69 17.67 14.69 -5.02
C SER A 69 17.32 14.49 -6.49
N TYR A 70 16.39 13.59 -6.74
CA TYR A 70 15.94 13.24 -8.07
C TYR A 70 14.48 12.78 -8.04
N SER A 71 13.65 13.24 -8.99
CA SER A 71 12.20 13.03 -8.97
C SER A 71 11.75 11.55 -9.02
N ARG A 72 12.60 10.63 -9.52
CA ARG A 72 12.29 9.20 -9.48
C ARG A 72 12.29 8.64 -8.06
N SER A 73 13.16 9.15 -7.20
CA SER A 73 13.26 8.73 -5.80
C SER A 73 12.41 9.57 -4.84
N GLY A 74 12.04 10.78 -5.24
CA GLY A 74 11.18 11.68 -4.45
C GLY A 74 10.86 12.96 -5.17
N ASN A 75 9.57 13.36 -5.14
CA ASN A 75 9.08 14.61 -5.72
C ASN A 75 8.02 15.22 -4.79
N PRO A 76 8.08 16.53 -4.46
CA PRO A 76 7.14 17.14 -3.53
C PRO A 76 5.66 17.00 -3.94
N THR A 77 5.35 17.00 -5.24
CA THR A 77 3.98 16.76 -5.72
C THR A 77 3.50 15.35 -5.41
N VAL A 78 4.37 14.35 -5.58
CA VAL A 78 4.06 12.95 -5.24
C VAL A 78 3.94 12.79 -3.73
N THR A 79 4.88 13.35 -2.97
CA THR A 79 4.87 13.32 -1.50
C THR A 79 3.60 13.94 -0.91
N ALA A 80 3.08 15.01 -1.52
CA ALA A 80 1.82 15.62 -1.08
C ALA A 80 0.63 14.64 -1.21
N LEU A 81 0.58 13.85 -2.30
CA LEU A 81 -0.43 12.82 -2.49
C LEU A 81 -0.25 11.69 -1.47
N GLU A 82 0.97 11.20 -1.28
CA GLU A 82 1.30 10.16 -0.32
C GLU A 82 0.90 10.55 1.10
N ASN A 83 1.23 11.78 1.53
CA ASN A 83 0.85 12.29 2.83
C ASN A 83 -0.68 12.39 3.00
N LYS A 84 -1.37 12.83 1.95
CA LYS A 84 -2.83 12.93 1.96
C LYS A 84 -3.51 11.58 2.11
N ILE A 85 -3.11 10.59 1.31
CA ILE A 85 -3.63 9.23 1.41
C ILE A 85 -3.31 8.62 2.78
N THR A 86 -2.08 8.76 3.26
CA THR A 86 -1.70 8.32 4.60
C THR A 86 -2.61 8.89 5.69
N ALA A 87 -2.93 10.19 5.62
CA ALA A 87 -3.79 10.85 6.59
C ALA A 87 -5.25 10.39 6.48
N LEU A 88 -5.77 10.21 5.27
CA LEU A 88 -7.16 9.78 5.05
C LEU A 88 -7.38 8.34 5.52
N GLU A 89 -6.42 7.45 5.22
CA GLU A 89 -6.50 6.04 5.59
C GLU A 89 -6.07 5.75 7.04
N GLY A 90 -5.52 6.74 7.75
CA GLY A 90 -4.96 6.53 9.10
C GLY A 90 -3.74 5.59 9.08
N GLY A 91 -3.05 5.51 7.94
CA GLY A 91 -1.88 4.66 7.74
C GLY A 91 -0.60 5.24 8.35
N VAL A 92 0.45 4.43 8.38
CA VAL A 92 1.80 4.86 8.80
C VAL A 92 2.60 5.48 7.66
N GLY A 93 2.18 5.28 6.42
CA GLY A 93 2.78 5.82 5.20
C GLY A 93 2.07 5.29 3.96
N SER A 94 2.29 5.95 2.83
CA SER A 94 1.84 5.49 1.51
C SER A 94 2.92 5.69 0.46
N LEU A 95 2.86 4.92 -0.60
CA LEU A 95 3.76 5.00 -1.75
C LEU A 95 2.94 5.05 -3.04
N CYS A 96 3.27 6.02 -3.88
CA CYS A 96 2.65 6.16 -5.19
C CYS A 96 3.48 5.46 -6.29
N PHE A 97 2.77 4.76 -7.15
CA PHE A 97 3.36 4.07 -8.31
C PHE A 97 2.73 4.57 -9.61
N ALA A 98 3.46 4.47 -10.70
CA ALA A 98 2.99 4.88 -12.02
C ALA A 98 1.82 4.01 -12.56
N THR A 99 1.70 2.77 -12.07
CA THR A 99 0.62 1.84 -12.44
C THR A 99 0.25 0.95 -11.27
N GLY A 100 -1.01 0.44 -11.24
CA GLY A 100 -1.44 -0.54 -10.25
C GLY A 100 -0.60 -1.82 -10.27
N MET A 101 -0.20 -2.30 -11.46
CA MET A 101 0.68 -3.47 -11.55
C MET A 101 2.08 -3.21 -10.99
N ALA A 102 2.60 -1.99 -11.06
CA ALA A 102 3.84 -1.65 -10.37
C ALA A 102 3.67 -1.75 -8.86
N ALA A 103 2.59 -1.19 -8.31
CA ALA A 103 2.27 -1.29 -6.89
C ALA A 103 2.12 -2.75 -6.44
N THR A 104 1.29 -3.55 -7.12
CA THR A 104 1.08 -4.97 -6.82
C THR A 104 2.40 -5.77 -6.89
N SER A 105 3.17 -5.60 -7.97
CA SER A 105 4.42 -6.35 -8.15
C SER A 105 5.47 -5.97 -7.12
N CYS A 106 5.66 -4.67 -6.84
CA CYS A 106 6.60 -4.21 -5.83
C CYS A 106 6.21 -4.68 -4.43
N THR A 107 4.90 -4.68 -4.10
CA THR A 107 4.41 -5.19 -2.82
C THR A 107 4.72 -6.67 -2.67
N ILE A 108 4.35 -7.50 -3.64
CA ILE A 108 4.61 -8.93 -3.56
C ILE A 108 6.13 -9.19 -3.45
N ILE A 109 6.94 -8.65 -4.37
CA ILE A 109 8.40 -8.86 -4.40
C ILE A 109 9.07 -8.33 -3.12
N GLY A 110 8.57 -7.24 -2.54
CA GLY A 110 9.10 -6.67 -1.30
C GLY A 110 8.79 -7.49 -0.05
N MET A 111 7.82 -8.40 -0.10
CA MET A 111 7.33 -9.14 1.07
C MET A 111 7.62 -10.63 1.03
N VAL A 112 7.95 -11.20 -0.15
CA VAL A 112 8.17 -12.64 -0.31
C VAL A 112 9.46 -12.92 -1.06
N GLY A 113 10.03 -14.10 -0.81
CA GLY A 113 11.25 -14.60 -1.46
C GLY A 113 11.05 -15.95 -2.15
N THR A 114 12.16 -16.52 -2.62
CA THR A 114 12.19 -17.85 -3.21
C THR A 114 11.80 -18.91 -2.17
N GLY A 115 10.86 -19.77 -2.52
CA GLY A 115 10.35 -20.83 -1.63
C GLY A 115 9.22 -20.39 -0.71
N ASP A 116 8.86 -19.11 -0.72
CA ASP A 116 7.72 -18.61 0.04
C ASP A 116 6.39 -18.92 -0.67
N HIS A 117 5.33 -18.98 0.13
CA HIS A 117 3.97 -19.20 -0.32
C HIS A 117 3.11 -17.96 -0.09
N ILE A 118 2.25 -17.65 -1.07
CA ILE A 118 1.27 -16.58 -1.03
C ILE A 118 -0.14 -17.15 -1.24
N ILE A 119 -1.09 -16.68 -0.44
CA ILE A 119 -2.52 -16.95 -0.62
C ILE A 119 -3.13 -15.76 -1.36
N LEU A 120 -3.83 -16.02 -2.46
CA LEU A 120 -4.55 -15.02 -3.24
C LEU A 120 -6.04 -15.35 -3.31
N SER A 121 -6.89 -14.34 -3.48
CA SER A 121 -8.29 -14.55 -3.86
C SER A 121 -8.37 -15.36 -5.16
N ASP A 122 -9.33 -16.26 -5.26
CA ASP A 122 -9.60 -17.05 -6.48
C ASP A 122 -10.00 -16.17 -7.67
N VAL A 123 -10.62 -15.02 -7.38
CA VAL A 123 -10.91 -13.97 -8.34
C VAL A 123 -10.01 -12.78 -8.03
N VAL A 124 -8.95 -12.60 -8.82
CA VAL A 124 -8.05 -11.43 -8.77
C VAL A 124 -7.88 -10.86 -10.17
N TYR A 125 -7.47 -9.61 -10.24
CA TYR A 125 -7.12 -8.98 -11.51
C TYR A 125 -6.15 -9.86 -12.33
N GLY A 126 -6.43 -9.99 -13.62
CA GLY A 126 -5.64 -10.87 -14.51
C GLY A 126 -4.14 -10.54 -14.56
N GLY A 127 -3.75 -9.30 -14.27
CA GLY A 127 -2.35 -8.90 -14.10
C GLY A 127 -1.71 -9.54 -12.87
N THR A 128 -2.40 -9.50 -11.73
CA THR A 128 -1.98 -10.12 -10.47
C THR A 128 -1.83 -11.63 -10.62
N HIS A 129 -2.82 -12.28 -11.25
CA HIS A 129 -2.73 -13.71 -11.56
C HIS A 129 -1.52 -14.03 -12.45
N ARG A 130 -1.30 -13.24 -13.52
CA ARG A 130 -0.18 -13.49 -14.45
C ARG A 130 1.18 -13.27 -13.80
N VAL A 131 1.37 -12.20 -13.04
CA VAL A 131 2.65 -11.95 -12.37
C VAL A 131 2.97 -13.05 -11.36
N SER A 132 1.99 -13.51 -10.60
CA SER A 132 2.19 -14.58 -9.61
C SER A 132 2.48 -15.91 -10.25
N THR A 133 1.70 -16.33 -11.28
CA THR A 133 1.80 -17.68 -11.86
C THR A 133 2.78 -17.84 -13.01
N LYS A 134 3.13 -16.76 -13.74
CA LYS A 134 3.97 -16.83 -14.94
C LYS A 134 5.33 -16.15 -14.78
N VAL A 135 5.45 -15.24 -13.82
CA VAL A 135 6.70 -14.50 -13.58
C VAL A 135 7.34 -14.98 -12.28
N LEU A 136 6.69 -14.72 -11.14
CA LEU A 136 7.28 -15.00 -9.82
C LEU A 136 7.40 -16.50 -9.51
N ASN A 137 6.51 -17.33 -10.05
CA ASN A 137 6.63 -18.78 -9.96
C ASN A 137 7.95 -19.31 -10.53
N ARG A 138 8.52 -18.64 -11.55
CA ARG A 138 9.85 -19.00 -12.11
C ARG A 138 10.98 -18.79 -11.10
N TRP A 139 10.76 -17.95 -10.10
CA TRP A 139 11.71 -17.67 -9.03
C TRP A 139 11.36 -18.40 -7.74
N GLY A 140 10.48 -19.41 -7.84
CA GLY A 140 10.15 -20.30 -6.74
C GLY A 140 9.04 -19.80 -5.81
N LEU A 141 8.28 -18.75 -6.18
CA LEU A 141 7.10 -18.37 -5.43
C LEU A 141 5.99 -19.42 -5.62
N GLU A 142 5.44 -19.91 -4.52
CA GLU A 142 4.27 -20.78 -4.50
C GLU A 142 2.99 -19.96 -4.29
N CYS A 143 1.91 -20.33 -5.00
CA CYS A 143 0.64 -19.61 -4.93
C CYS A 143 -0.53 -20.56 -4.68
N SER A 144 -1.42 -20.22 -3.77
CA SER A 144 -2.75 -20.82 -3.61
C SER A 144 -3.84 -19.78 -3.89
N PHE A 145 -4.75 -20.12 -4.79
CA PHE A 145 -5.93 -19.30 -5.06
C PHE A 145 -7.12 -19.90 -4.32
N VAL A 146 -7.76 -19.11 -3.46
CA VAL A 146 -8.85 -19.57 -2.59
C VAL A 146 -10.04 -18.63 -2.63
N ASP A 147 -11.21 -19.14 -2.38
CA ASP A 147 -12.40 -18.31 -2.19
C ASP A 147 -12.29 -17.54 -0.87
N THR A 148 -11.92 -16.26 -0.95
CA THR A 148 -11.72 -15.39 0.20
C THR A 148 -13.02 -14.78 0.75
N SER A 149 -14.17 -15.06 0.15
CA SER A 149 -15.46 -14.68 0.72
C SER A 149 -15.77 -15.40 2.04
N ASP A 150 -15.08 -16.51 2.28
CA ASP A 150 -15.07 -17.22 3.57
C ASP A 150 -13.64 -17.25 4.13
N ALA A 151 -13.43 -16.57 5.27
CA ALA A 151 -12.14 -16.53 5.94
C ALA A 151 -11.63 -17.91 6.40
N ALA A 152 -12.51 -18.90 6.56
CA ALA A 152 -12.11 -20.27 6.87
C ALA A 152 -11.28 -20.90 5.73
N ASN A 153 -11.59 -20.60 4.49
CA ASN A 153 -10.79 -21.06 3.34
C ASN A 153 -9.37 -20.50 3.37
N VAL A 154 -9.23 -19.22 3.73
CA VAL A 154 -7.91 -18.57 3.89
C VAL A 154 -7.13 -19.27 5.00
N LYS A 155 -7.76 -19.49 6.17
CA LYS A 155 -7.15 -20.17 7.31
C LYS A 155 -6.65 -21.58 6.93
N ASN A 156 -7.46 -22.34 6.21
CA ASN A 156 -7.13 -23.72 5.81
C ASN A 156 -6.02 -23.79 4.75
N ALA A 157 -5.77 -22.71 4.01
CA ALA A 157 -4.73 -22.63 3.00
C ALA A 157 -3.36 -22.21 3.55
N ILE A 158 -3.28 -21.80 4.82
CA ILE A 158 -2.00 -21.38 5.44
C ILE A 158 -1.08 -22.60 5.56
N ARG A 159 0.20 -22.38 5.18
CA ARG A 159 1.30 -23.34 5.27
C ARG A 159 2.44 -22.73 6.07
N ASP A 160 3.41 -23.52 6.48
CA ASP A 160 4.59 -23.07 7.24
C ASP A 160 5.40 -22.00 6.47
N ASN A 161 5.42 -22.08 5.14
CA ASN A 161 6.10 -21.12 4.25
C ASN A 161 5.17 -20.00 3.75
N THR A 162 3.94 -19.84 4.26
CA THR A 162 3.07 -18.72 3.88
C THR A 162 3.59 -17.42 4.47
N LYS A 163 3.84 -16.43 3.60
CA LYS A 163 4.40 -15.12 3.98
C LYS A 163 3.49 -13.95 3.65
N LEU A 164 2.45 -14.16 2.83
CA LEU A 164 1.55 -13.10 2.41
C LEU A 164 0.16 -13.66 2.15
N ILE A 165 -0.86 -12.93 2.59
CA ILE A 165 -2.25 -13.08 2.15
C ILE A 165 -2.59 -11.85 1.33
N PHE A 166 -3.01 -12.04 0.08
CA PHE A 166 -3.35 -10.97 -0.86
C PHE A 166 -4.78 -11.16 -1.34
N THR A 167 -5.68 -10.26 -0.95
CA THR A 167 -7.09 -10.31 -1.35
C THR A 167 -7.44 -9.15 -2.27
N GLU A 168 -8.45 -9.34 -3.11
CA GLU A 168 -9.06 -8.29 -3.93
C GLU A 168 -10.54 -8.18 -3.58
N THR A 169 -11.00 -6.98 -3.24
CA THR A 169 -12.40 -6.75 -2.90
C THR A 169 -12.80 -5.29 -3.12
N PRO A 170 -13.92 -5.01 -3.83
CA PRO A 170 -14.70 -5.94 -4.68
C PRO A 170 -13.86 -6.46 -5.85
N ALA A 171 -13.95 -7.76 -6.16
CA ALA A 171 -13.12 -8.38 -7.18
C ALA A 171 -13.61 -8.13 -8.61
N ASN A 172 -12.71 -7.80 -9.51
CA ASN A 172 -13.00 -7.62 -10.94
C ASN A 172 -12.96 -8.98 -11.67
N PRO A 173 -13.99 -9.38 -12.46
CA PRO A 173 -15.19 -8.63 -12.82
C PRO A 173 -16.44 -9.00 -12.02
N THR A 174 -16.35 -9.93 -11.09
CA THR A 174 -17.51 -10.57 -10.46
C THR A 174 -18.14 -9.76 -9.33
N LEU A 175 -17.42 -8.73 -8.84
CA LEU A 175 -17.77 -7.94 -7.66
C LEU A 175 -17.91 -8.81 -6.38
N LYS A 176 -17.22 -9.96 -6.36
CA LYS A 176 -17.15 -10.82 -5.19
C LYS A 176 -16.53 -10.05 -4.03
N LEU A 177 -17.13 -10.19 -2.86
CA LEU A 177 -16.70 -9.49 -1.65
C LEU A 177 -15.91 -10.41 -0.72
N THR A 178 -14.88 -9.84 -0.12
CA THR A 178 -14.12 -10.43 0.98
C THR A 178 -14.36 -9.62 2.24
N ASP A 179 -14.69 -10.27 3.36
CA ASP A 179 -14.71 -9.63 4.68
C ASP A 179 -13.24 -9.36 5.10
N ILE A 180 -12.81 -8.11 4.90
CA ILE A 180 -11.43 -7.69 5.19
C ILE A 180 -11.10 -7.91 6.66
N ALA A 181 -12.04 -7.61 7.58
CA ALA A 181 -11.80 -7.75 9.02
C ALA A 181 -11.61 -9.22 9.40
N ALA A 182 -12.49 -10.11 8.92
CA ALA A 182 -12.40 -11.54 9.20
C ALA A 182 -11.10 -12.17 8.67
N VAL A 183 -10.70 -11.82 7.43
CA VAL A 183 -9.42 -12.30 6.86
C VAL A 183 -8.23 -11.71 7.60
N SER A 184 -8.30 -10.43 8.01
CA SER A 184 -7.23 -9.79 8.78
C SER A 184 -7.02 -10.44 10.16
N GLU A 185 -8.09 -10.88 10.83
CA GLU A 185 -7.96 -11.61 12.10
C GLU A 185 -7.30 -12.98 11.90
N VAL A 186 -7.60 -13.69 10.81
CA VAL A 186 -6.90 -14.93 10.43
C VAL A 186 -5.42 -14.67 10.17
N ALA A 187 -5.10 -13.65 9.39
CA ALA A 187 -3.74 -13.26 9.05
C ALA A 187 -2.93 -12.89 10.31
N LYS A 188 -3.53 -12.07 11.18
CA LYS A 188 -2.94 -11.64 12.44
C LYS A 188 -2.66 -12.81 13.40
N ALA A 189 -3.59 -13.73 13.52
CA ALA A 189 -3.41 -14.93 14.35
C ALA A 189 -2.26 -15.81 13.86
N ALA A 190 -1.98 -15.81 12.56
CA ALA A 190 -0.87 -16.53 11.93
C ALA A 190 0.45 -15.71 11.84
N GLY A 191 0.44 -14.42 12.20
CA GLY A 191 1.60 -13.55 12.06
C GLY A 191 1.96 -13.23 10.60
N ILE A 192 0.99 -13.30 9.69
CA ILE A 192 1.17 -13.11 8.25
C ILE A 192 0.58 -11.75 7.85
N PRO A 193 1.29 -10.91 7.07
CA PRO A 193 0.71 -9.68 6.54
C PRO A 193 -0.45 -9.96 5.59
N HIS A 194 -1.48 -9.10 5.69
CA HIS A 194 -2.63 -9.10 4.79
C HIS A 194 -2.61 -7.84 3.92
N VAL A 195 -2.63 -8.03 2.62
CA VAL A 195 -2.69 -6.97 1.60
C VAL A 195 -4.05 -7.04 0.92
N VAL A 196 -4.67 -5.88 0.76
CA VAL A 196 -5.98 -5.77 0.10
C VAL A 196 -5.83 -4.91 -1.15
N ASP A 197 -6.17 -5.45 -2.30
CA ASP A 197 -6.42 -4.69 -3.52
C ASP A 197 -7.86 -4.18 -3.49
N ASN A 198 -8.02 -2.91 -3.16
CA ASN A 198 -9.33 -2.27 -3.04
C ASN A 198 -9.59 -1.27 -4.18
N THR A 199 -9.05 -1.52 -5.35
CA THR A 199 -9.13 -0.63 -6.52
C THR A 199 -10.56 -0.21 -6.86
N PHE A 200 -11.56 -1.06 -6.60
CA PHE A 200 -12.96 -0.79 -6.95
C PHE A 200 -13.75 -0.08 -5.86
N LEU A 201 -13.21 0.08 -4.66
CA LEU A 201 -13.91 0.71 -3.54
C LEU A 201 -12.92 1.48 -2.66
N THR A 202 -12.35 2.52 -3.22
CA THR A 202 -11.40 3.40 -2.51
C THR A 202 -12.14 4.52 -1.81
#